data_71741dd1a39d942d7047dadce1602f88
#
_entry.id   71741dd1a39d942d7047dadce1602f88
#
_cell.length_a   1.000
_cell.length_b   1.000
_cell.length_c   1.000
_cell.angle_alpha   90.00
_cell.angle_beta   90.00
_cell.angle_gamma   90.00
#
_symmetry.space_group_name_H-M   'P 1'
#
loop_
_entity.id
_entity.type
_entity.pdbx_description
1 polymer ?
#
loop_
_entity_poly.entity_id
_entity_poly.type
_entity_poly.pdbx_seq_one_letter_code
_entity_poly.pdbx_strand_id
1 'polypeptide(L)'
;MRRVLSRRSFIALGSAVALSAGLALSGCSSSQGRRPDQPQSSGFSSQPESRGLMGSAEACEVRVGLIMGPPSMGLSQFMLAARNGKTVNDFDFTLNGVDYIGLAASLNQGDFDIATLPSNIGPILYNNRELRNGYQVISVNNLGVLYVMTTDPSVSSLADLAGRRVYSYGEGGTPEYTVDALLRKNGLADSFTLEFKSTPFEVLNLMQKEEKCVAILPQPFVSLSKLMVDPLYVPISITAEWNKAFADTGSQAVTTTTIVNKSFLEEHEQAVVEYLRMAGKSVAWTIDNMDKAAALQEELGTFMNNSVAADAMPQIAMTCLTGVEMRTALSGFIDELYAANPDSVGGAIPDEGFYYLPPIGAIEDDAIGKARAQAMVQR
;
A
#
# COMPACT_ATOMS: atom_id res chain seq x y z
N MET A 1 15.84 35.97 1.44
CA MET A 1 16.72 35.14 0.58
C MET A 1 16.71 33.69 1.14
N ARG A 2 15.85 32.86 0.62
CA ARG A 2 15.81 31.42 0.93
C ARG A 2 16.43 30.68 -0.25
N ARG A 3 17.51 29.94 -0.02
CA ARG A 3 18.16 29.11 -1.03
C ARG A 3 17.24 27.89 -1.31
N VAL A 4 16.83 27.76 -2.55
CA VAL A 4 16.19 26.57 -3.11
C VAL A 4 17.28 25.52 -3.26
N LEU A 5 17.19 24.42 -2.51
CA LEU A 5 18.07 23.26 -2.67
C LEU A 5 17.56 22.43 -3.85
N SER A 6 18.38 22.33 -4.87
CA SER A 6 18.13 21.60 -6.11
C SER A 6 18.16 20.09 -5.88
N ARG A 7 17.20 19.38 -6.51
CA ARG A 7 16.93 17.93 -6.49
C ARG A 7 18.06 17.01 -7.03
N ARG A 8 19.32 17.50 -7.17
CA ARG A 8 20.41 16.73 -7.79
C ARG A 8 21.46 16.17 -6.83
N SER A 9 21.23 16.14 -5.52
CA SER A 9 22.26 15.78 -4.54
C SER A 9 22.15 14.38 -3.94
N PHE A 10 21.37 13.46 -4.50
CA PHE A 10 21.25 12.10 -3.98
C PHE A 10 21.93 11.00 -4.80
N ILE A 11 22.64 11.35 -5.87
CA ILE A 11 23.42 10.37 -6.66
C ILE A 11 24.84 10.89 -6.80
N ALA A 12 25.72 10.56 -5.89
CA ALA A 12 27.16 10.40 -6.08
C ALA A 12 27.88 10.22 -4.75
N LEU A 13 28.09 9.00 -4.30
CA LEU A 13 29.27 8.60 -3.53
C LEU A 13 29.39 7.09 -3.59
N GLY A 14 30.44 6.61 -4.23
CA GLY A 14 30.81 5.22 -4.14
C GLY A 14 31.46 4.67 -5.39
N SER A 15 32.70 5.01 -5.66
CA SER A 15 33.59 4.16 -6.45
C SER A 15 35.04 4.51 -6.12
N ALA A 16 35.68 3.66 -5.36
CA ALA A 16 37.14 3.55 -5.39
C ALA A 16 37.51 2.07 -5.19
N VAL A 17 38.03 1.52 -6.25
CA VAL A 17 38.52 0.18 -6.48
C VAL A 17 39.90 -0.01 -5.88
N ALA A 18 40.19 -1.19 -5.38
CA ALA A 18 41.57 -1.71 -5.30
C ALA A 18 41.62 -3.12 -5.89
N LEU A 19 42.33 -3.22 -7.01
CA LEU A 19 42.79 -4.48 -7.60
C LEU A 19 43.84 -5.09 -6.71
N SER A 20 43.77 -6.41 -6.48
CA SER A 20 44.95 -7.23 -6.22
C SER A 20 44.78 -8.56 -6.92
N ALA A 21 45.74 -8.83 -7.81
CA ALA A 21 45.88 -10.04 -8.57
C ALA A 21 46.51 -11.16 -7.71
N GLY A 22 46.08 -12.40 -7.89
CA GLY A 22 46.71 -13.60 -7.35
C GLY A 22 46.43 -14.78 -8.26
N LEU A 23 47.48 -15.23 -8.95
CA LEU A 23 47.55 -16.42 -9.79
C LEU A 23 47.65 -17.69 -8.92
N ALA A 24 47.01 -18.79 -9.34
CA ALA A 24 47.60 -20.12 -9.48
C ALA A 24 46.59 -21.23 -9.86
N LEU A 25 46.76 -21.78 -11.04
CA LEU A 25 46.99 -23.15 -11.45
C LEU A 25 45.88 -24.22 -11.33
N SER A 26 45.39 -24.57 -12.51
CA SER A 26 45.27 -25.90 -13.17
C SER A 26 44.49 -27.02 -12.50
N GLY A 27 43.43 -27.45 -13.20
CA GLY A 27 42.80 -28.74 -13.10
C GLY A 27 41.82 -28.95 -14.26
N CYS A 28 42.26 -29.64 -15.33
CA CYS A 28 41.43 -30.05 -16.45
C CYS A 28 40.44 -31.12 -16.06
N SER A 29 39.15 -30.98 -16.44
CA SER A 29 38.28 -32.11 -16.75
C SER A 29 37.07 -31.68 -17.56
N SER A 30 37.04 -32.25 -18.79
CA SER A 30 35.93 -32.59 -19.69
C SER A 30 34.68 -31.70 -19.79
N SER A 31 34.51 -31.15 -20.98
CA SER A 31 33.37 -30.53 -21.61
C SER A 31 32.12 -31.41 -21.66
N GLN A 32 31.02 -30.91 -21.12
CA GLN A 32 29.67 -31.17 -21.65
C GLN A 32 28.89 -29.84 -21.69
N GLY A 33 28.38 -29.53 -22.86
CA GLY A 33 27.70 -28.27 -23.16
C GLY A 33 26.47 -28.05 -22.29
N ARG A 34 26.45 -26.94 -21.53
CA ARG A 34 25.25 -26.38 -20.90
C ARG A 34 24.60 -25.42 -21.85
N ARG A 35 23.33 -25.66 -22.10
CA ARG A 35 22.41 -24.67 -22.69
C ARG A 35 22.26 -23.49 -21.74
N PRO A 36 22.00 -22.25 -22.22
CA PRO A 36 21.73 -21.12 -21.33
C PRO A 36 20.45 -21.40 -20.52
N ASP A 37 20.57 -21.27 -19.20
CA ASP A 37 19.48 -21.44 -18.24
C ASP A 37 18.36 -20.44 -18.53
N GLN A 38 17.16 -20.97 -18.75
CA GLN A 38 15.92 -20.23 -18.60
C GLN A 38 15.82 -19.80 -17.11
N PRO A 39 15.28 -18.62 -16.79
CA PRO A 39 15.00 -18.27 -15.42
C PRO A 39 14.01 -19.29 -14.86
N GLN A 40 14.47 -20.08 -13.89
CA GLN A 40 13.60 -20.96 -13.11
C GLN A 40 12.64 -20.05 -12.33
N SER A 41 11.34 -20.19 -12.60
CA SER A 41 10.31 -19.73 -11.70
C SER A 41 10.59 -20.35 -10.34
N SER A 42 11.04 -19.56 -9.37
CA SER A 42 11.20 -19.97 -7.99
C SER A 42 9.81 -20.31 -7.45
N GLY A 43 9.46 -21.58 -7.48
CA GLY A 43 8.27 -22.09 -6.83
C GLY A 43 8.33 -21.74 -5.35
N PHE A 44 7.39 -20.94 -4.90
CA PHE A 44 7.22 -20.57 -3.51
C PHE A 44 7.01 -21.82 -2.65
N SER A 45 7.98 -22.19 -1.83
CA SER A 45 7.86 -23.29 -0.88
C SER A 45 8.27 -22.87 0.53
N SER A 46 7.60 -21.87 1.08
CA SER A 46 7.54 -21.68 2.52
C SER A 46 6.08 -21.73 2.95
N GLN A 47 5.65 -22.86 3.46
CA GLN A 47 4.38 -22.98 4.18
C GLN A 47 4.57 -22.40 5.58
N PRO A 48 3.50 -21.80 6.18
CA PRO A 48 3.54 -21.39 7.57
C PRO A 48 3.94 -22.57 8.46
N GLU A 49 4.92 -22.35 9.32
CA GLU A 49 5.43 -23.41 10.20
C GLU A 49 4.52 -23.57 11.43
N SER A 50 4.41 -24.80 11.94
CA SER A 50 3.82 -25.08 13.25
C SER A 50 4.84 -24.74 14.33
N ARG A 51 5.02 -23.45 14.65
CA ARG A 51 5.88 -22.96 15.73
C ARG A 51 5.10 -22.15 16.75
N GLY A 52 5.62 -22.01 17.95
CA GLY A 52 5.12 -21.05 18.92
C GLY A 52 5.41 -19.59 18.52
N LEU A 53 4.73 -18.65 19.14
CA LEU A 53 5.02 -17.21 18.98
C LEU A 53 6.37 -16.88 19.62
N MET A 54 7.12 -15.98 19.00
CA MET A 54 8.42 -15.48 19.46
C MET A 54 8.26 -14.39 20.51
N GLY A 55 9.35 -14.12 21.21
CA GLY A 55 9.49 -12.97 22.10
C GLY A 55 8.69 -13.07 23.39
N SER A 56 8.44 -11.91 24.01
CA SER A 56 7.75 -11.79 25.29
C SER A 56 6.24 -12.01 25.16
N ALA A 57 5.67 -12.66 26.19
CA ALA A 57 4.22 -12.76 26.37
C ALA A 57 3.66 -11.64 27.26
N GLU A 58 4.53 -10.78 27.83
CA GLU A 58 4.11 -9.67 28.65
C GLU A 58 3.50 -8.56 27.79
N ALA A 59 2.46 -7.93 28.30
CA ALA A 59 1.84 -6.78 27.65
C ALA A 59 2.85 -5.64 27.48
N CYS A 60 2.83 -5.01 26.33
CA CYS A 60 3.71 -3.89 26.00
C CYS A 60 2.94 -2.74 25.35
N GLU A 61 3.57 -1.57 25.30
CA GLU A 61 3.14 -0.45 24.47
C GLU A 61 3.42 -0.76 23.00
N VAL A 62 2.49 -0.44 22.10
CA VAL A 62 2.59 -0.62 20.66
C VAL A 62 2.22 0.69 19.97
N ARG A 63 3.22 1.38 19.43
CA ARG A 63 3.04 2.68 18.76
C ARG A 63 2.68 2.45 17.29
N VAL A 64 1.49 2.88 16.90
CA VAL A 64 0.93 2.61 15.58
C VAL A 64 0.73 3.91 14.82
N GLY A 65 1.48 4.10 13.74
CA GLY A 65 1.32 5.23 12.83
C GLY A 65 0.33 4.92 11.70
N LEU A 66 -0.66 5.79 11.50
CA LEU A 66 -1.73 5.61 10.51
C LEU A 66 -1.80 6.80 9.55
N ILE A 67 -2.07 6.52 8.27
CA ILE A 67 -2.51 7.53 7.30
C ILE A 67 -4.02 7.73 7.47
N MET A 68 -4.50 8.99 7.42
CA MET A 68 -5.93 9.30 7.37
C MET A 68 -6.58 8.73 6.10
N GLY A 69 -7.85 8.34 6.21
CA GLY A 69 -8.65 7.82 5.12
C GLY A 69 -8.74 6.30 5.09
N PRO A 70 -8.77 5.67 3.90
CA PRO A 70 -9.07 4.25 3.75
C PRO A 70 -8.32 3.30 4.68
N PRO A 71 -7.01 3.45 4.92
CA PRO A 71 -6.27 2.53 5.78
C PRO A 71 -6.70 2.54 7.26
N SER A 72 -7.10 3.72 7.76
CA SER A 72 -7.51 3.90 9.16
C SER A 72 -9.02 3.71 9.37
N MET A 73 -9.85 3.95 8.34
CA MET A 73 -11.31 3.86 8.45
C MET A 73 -11.79 2.46 8.87
N GLY A 74 -11.12 1.41 8.39
CA GLY A 74 -11.42 0.02 8.77
C GLY A 74 -11.03 -0.33 10.21
N LEU A 75 -10.19 0.48 10.87
CA LEU A 75 -9.67 0.21 12.22
C LEU A 75 -10.51 0.86 13.33
N SER A 76 -11.66 1.45 13.02
CA SER A 76 -12.47 2.23 13.96
C SER A 76 -12.80 1.50 15.27
N GLN A 77 -13.23 0.24 15.21
CA GLN A 77 -13.53 -0.54 16.41
C GLN A 77 -12.28 -0.91 17.20
N PHE A 78 -11.18 -1.17 16.52
CA PHE A 78 -9.91 -1.44 17.17
C PHE A 78 -9.40 -0.19 17.91
N MET A 79 -9.41 0.99 17.27
CA MET A 79 -9.04 2.24 17.90
C MET A 79 -9.90 2.54 19.14
N LEU A 80 -11.21 2.31 19.06
CA LEU A 80 -12.12 2.42 20.20
C LEU A 80 -11.81 1.42 21.31
N ALA A 81 -11.51 0.18 20.95
CA ALA A 81 -11.17 -0.86 21.93
C ALA A 81 -9.88 -0.51 22.67
N ALA A 82 -8.84 -0.06 21.98
CA ALA A 82 -7.58 0.39 22.55
C ALA A 82 -7.79 1.59 23.50
N ARG A 83 -8.47 2.65 23.01
CA ARG A 83 -8.80 3.83 23.81
C ARG A 83 -9.57 3.50 25.10
N ASN A 84 -10.36 2.43 25.11
CA ASN A 84 -11.15 1.98 26.25
C ASN A 84 -10.44 0.88 27.08
N GLY A 85 -9.16 0.58 26.83
CA GLY A 85 -8.40 -0.43 27.58
C GLY A 85 -8.95 -1.86 27.40
N LYS A 86 -9.51 -2.18 26.21
CA LYS A 86 -10.08 -3.49 25.88
C LYS A 86 -9.17 -4.35 25.00
N THR A 87 -7.89 -4.03 25.01
CA THR A 87 -6.81 -4.78 24.37
C THR A 87 -5.87 -5.33 25.43
N VAL A 88 -5.11 -6.38 25.14
CA VAL A 88 -4.09 -6.91 26.07
C VAL A 88 -2.87 -6.00 26.07
N ASN A 89 -2.41 -5.60 24.88
CA ASN A 89 -1.33 -4.65 24.73
C ASN A 89 -1.88 -3.22 24.68
N ASP A 90 -1.05 -2.23 25.01
CA ASP A 90 -1.41 -0.80 24.99
C ASP A 90 -1.11 -0.22 23.61
N PHE A 91 -2.14 -0.18 22.73
CA PHE A 91 -2.01 0.34 21.38
C PHE A 91 -2.24 1.86 21.36
N ASP A 92 -1.19 2.61 21.04
CA ASP A 92 -1.25 4.06 20.82
C ASP A 92 -1.32 4.36 19.31
N PHE A 93 -2.48 4.84 18.84
CA PHE A 93 -2.73 5.17 17.45
C PHE A 93 -2.51 6.65 17.18
N THR A 94 -1.53 6.97 16.34
CA THR A 94 -1.26 8.32 15.85
C THR A 94 -1.63 8.45 14.38
N LEU A 95 -2.51 9.44 14.06
CA LEU A 95 -2.91 9.77 12.70
C LEU A 95 -1.97 10.85 12.11
N ASN A 96 -1.26 10.51 11.03
CA ASN A 96 -0.26 11.38 10.40
C ASN A 96 -0.82 12.13 9.16
N GLY A 97 -2.09 12.45 9.15
CA GLY A 97 -2.74 13.10 8.01
C GLY A 97 -2.60 12.26 6.73
N VAL A 98 -2.21 12.91 5.65
CA VAL A 98 -1.93 12.27 4.35
C VAL A 98 -0.42 12.22 4.03
N ASP A 99 0.44 12.57 4.98
CA ASP A 99 1.90 12.59 4.82
C ASP A 99 2.52 11.20 5.06
N TYR A 100 2.46 10.35 4.04
CA TYR A 100 3.06 9.02 4.11
C TYR A 100 4.59 9.02 4.08
N ILE A 101 5.21 10.07 3.53
CA ILE A 101 6.69 10.20 3.51
C ILE A 101 7.19 10.51 4.93
N GLY A 102 6.55 11.46 5.61
CA GLY A 102 6.85 11.76 7.01
C GLY A 102 6.61 10.56 7.91
N LEU A 103 5.51 9.82 7.70
CA LEU A 103 5.21 8.61 8.46
C LEU A 103 6.27 7.51 8.26
N ALA A 104 6.73 7.29 7.02
CA ALA A 104 7.80 6.33 6.72
C ALA A 104 9.13 6.76 7.38
N ALA A 105 9.43 8.06 7.40
CA ALA A 105 10.60 8.58 8.08
C ALA A 105 10.54 8.39 9.60
N SER A 106 9.40 8.66 10.24
CA SER A 106 9.16 8.45 11.67
C SER A 106 9.23 6.96 12.05
N LEU A 107 8.70 6.07 11.22
CA LEU A 107 8.86 4.62 11.42
C LEU A 107 10.35 4.22 11.41
N ASN A 108 11.14 4.77 10.47
CA ASN A 108 12.58 4.49 10.40
C ASN A 108 13.37 5.09 11.57
N GLN A 109 12.88 6.18 12.16
CA GLN A 109 13.48 6.78 13.37
C GLN A 109 13.15 5.98 14.64
N GLY A 110 12.16 5.09 14.57
CA GLY A 110 11.70 4.28 15.71
C GLY A 110 10.62 4.99 16.55
N ASP A 111 9.96 6.02 15.97
CA ASP A 111 8.82 6.68 16.63
C ASP A 111 7.58 5.77 16.64
N PHE A 112 7.49 4.84 15.68
CA PHE A 112 6.44 3.84 15.54
C PHE A 112 7.01 2.44 15.47
N ASP A 113 6.27 1.45 15.95
CA ASP A 113 6.57 0.04 15.86
C ASP A 113 5.88 -0.59 14.66
N ILE A 114 4.67 -0.11 14.36
CA ILE A 114 3.81 -0.52 13.25
C ILE A 114 3.35 0.73 12.50
N ALA A 115 3.29 0.67 11.16
CA ALA A 115 2.72 1.77 10.37
C ALA A 115 1.94 1.26 9.15
N THR A 116 0.86 1.99 8.78
CA THR A 116 0.17 1.78 7.51
C THR A 116 0.73 2.73 6.46
N LEU A 117 1.17 2.18 5.32
CA LEU A 117 1.82 2.94 4.25
C LEU A 117 1.26 2.55 2.87
N PRO A 118 1.43 3.40 1.83
CA PRO A 118 1.25 2.98 0.46
C PRO A 118 2.03 1.69 0.18
N SER A 119 1.43 0.76 -0.58
CA SER A 119 1.95 -0.61 -0.73
C SER A 119 3.33 -0.70 -1.39
N ASN A 120 3.72 0.31 -2.17
CA ASN A 120 5.05 0.39 -2.78
C ASN A 120 6.15 0.86 -1.80
N ILE A 121 5.80 1.54 -0.71
CA ILE A 121 6.78 2.08 0.25
C ILE A 121 7.42 0.95 1.08
N GLY A 122 6.67 -0.08 1.44
CA GLY A 122 7.21 -1.23 2.17
C GLY A 122 8.41 -1.88 1.47
N PRO A 123 8.29 -2.28 0.19
CA PRO A 123 9.42 -2.78 -0.61
C PRO A 123 10.61 -1.81 -0.70
N ILE A 124 10.35 -0.50 -0.86
CA ILE A 124 11.42 0.52 -0.89
C ILE A 124 12.20 0.53 0.42
N LEU A 125 11.50 0.52 1.56
CA LEU A 125 12.13 0.47 2.88
C LEU A 125 12.89 -0.85 3.10
N TYR A 126 12.31 -1.97 2.69
CA TYR A 126 12.93 -3.29 2.82
C TYR A 126 14.21 -3.43 2.00
N ASN A 127 14.20 -2.94 0.76
CA ASN A 127 15.34 -3.01 -0.15
C ASN A 127 16.46 -2.02 0.20
N ASN A 128 16.17 -0.98 0.98
CA ASN A 128 17.16 -0.01 1.41
C ASN A 128 18.00 -0.53 2.59
N ARG A 129 19.15 -1.11 2.27
CA ARG A 129 20.07 -1.71 3.25
C ARG A 129 20.77 -0.70 4.17
N GLU A 130 20.64 0.60 3.91
CA GLU A 130 21.19 1.66 4.75
C GLU A 130 20.28 1.99 5.94
N LEU A 131 19.02 1.54 5.90
CA LEU A 131 18.09 1.74 7.00
C LEU A 131 18.46 0.85 8.19
N ARG A 132 18.36 1.42 9.40
CA ARG A 132 18.77 0.78 10.65
C ARG A 132 17.92 -0.45 10.99
N ASN A 133 16.63 -0.36 10.64
CA ASN A 133 15.64 -1.34 11.00
C ASN A 133 15.25 -2.15 9.75
N GLY A 134 15.23 -3.47 9.89
CA GLY A 134 14.55 -4.30 8.91
C GLY A 134 13.03 -4.15 9.08
N TYR A 135 12.29 -4.41 8.02
CA TYR A 135 10.83 -4.31 8.00
C TYR A 135 10.22 -5.57 7.46
N GLN A 136 9.03 -5.90 7.94
CA GLN A 136 8.19 -6.93 7.35
C GLN A 136 6.78 -6.39 7.14
N VAL A 137 6.16 -6.78 6.02
CA VAL A 137 4.73 -6.54 5.81
C VAL A 137 3.93 -7.57 6.57
N ILE A 138 2.89 -7.11 7.29
CA ILE A 138 2.04 -7.95 8.14
C ILE A 138 0.59 -8.03 7.67
N SER A 139 0.11 -7.03 6.91
CA SER A 139 -1.23 -7.08 6.30
C SER A 139 -1.36 -6.20 5.07
N VAL A 140 -2.32 -6.55 4.20
CA VAL A 140 -2.89 -5.67 3.17
C VAL A 140 -4.19 -5.09 3.73
N ASN A 141 -4.34 -3.76 3.63
CA ASN A 141 -5.47 -3.02 4.23
C ASN A 141 -6.55 -2.64 3.21
N ASN A 142 -6.15 -2.32 1.97
CA ASN A 142 -7.05 -1.91 0.89
C ASN A 142 -6.61 -2.50 -0.44
N LEU A 143 -7.59 -3.05 -1.18
CA LEU A 143 -7.37 -3.63 -2.51
C LEU A 143 -7.65 -2.65 -3.66
N GLY A 144 -8.16 -1.47 -3.39
CA GLY A 144 -8.36 -0.44 -4.40
C GLY A 144 -9.24 0.70 -3.87
N VAL A 145 -8.90 1.91 -4.29
CA VAL A 145 -9.58 3.14 -3.82
C VAL A 145 -9.55 4.23 -4.88
N LEU A 146 -8.90 4.02 -6.04
CA LEU A 146 -8.63 5.06 -7.04
C LEU A 146 -9.69 5.12 -8.11
N TYR A 147 -10.07 6.34 -8.50
CA TYR A 147 -11.06 6.62 -9.53
C TYR A 147 -10.62 7.78 -10.41
N VAL A 148 -10.99 7.73 -11.70
CA VAL A 148 -10.94 8.89 -12.58
C VAL A 148 -12.21 9.69 -12.37
N MET A 149 -12.04 10.99 -12.13
CA MET A 149 -13.10 11.98 -11.99
C MET A 149 -12.93 13.05 -13.06
N THR A 150 -14.03 13.61 -13.54
CA THR A 150 -13.96 14.64 -14.58
C THR A 150 -15.17 15.56 -14.57
N THR A 151 -14.97 16.79 -15.07
CA THR A 151 -16.06 17.74 -15.42
C THR A 151 -16.42 17.66 -16.91
N ASP A 152 -15.74 16.78 -17.70
CA ASP A 152 -16.00 16.57 -19.13
C ASP A 152 -16.79 15.27 -19.37
N PRO A 153 -18.05 15.34 -19.81
CA PRO A 153 -18.87 14.13 -20.07
C PRO A 153 -18.35 13.27 -21.23
N SER A 154 -17.37 13.73 -21.99
CA SER A 154 -16.77 12.94 -23.09
C SER A 154 -15.75 11.91 -22.63
N VAL A 155 -15.34 11.95 -21.36
CA VAL A 155 -14.41 10.96 -20.79
C VAL A 155 -15.21 9.78 -20.26
N SER A 156 -14.97 8.59 -20.82
CA SER A 156 -15.66 7.35 -20.47
C SER A 156 -14.74 6.13 -20.34
N SER A 157 -13.49 6.24 -20.84
CA SER A 157 -12.49 5.18 -20.86
C SER A 157 -11.08 5.72 -20.63
N LEU A 158 -10.10 4.85 -20.31
CA LEU A 158 -8.69 5.24 -20.20
C LEU A 158 -8.15 5.84 -21.50
N ALA A 159 -8.64 5.39 -22.67
CA ALA A 159 -8.21 5.91 -23.96
C ALA A 159 -8.62 7.39 -24.17
N ASP A 160 -9.73 7.85 -23.56
CA ASP A 160 -10.20 9.23 -23.65
C ASP A 160 -9.31 10.22 -22.87
N LEU A 161 -8.37 9.71 -22.09
CA LEU A 161 -7.38 10.52 -21.38
C LEU A 161 -6.23 10.97 -22.28
N ALA A 162 -6.08 10.38 -23.48
CA ALA A 162 -5.00 10.69 -24.40
C ALA A 162 -4.93 12.18 -24.76
N GLY A 163 -3.73 12.75 -24.67
CA GLY A 163 -3.46 14.17 -24.93
C GLY A 163 -3.94 15.13 -23.85
N ARG A 164 -4.55 14.64 -22.77
CA ARG A 164 -5.06 15.47 -21.67
C ARG A 164 -4.03 15.68 -20.57
N ARG A 165 -4.26 16.70 -19.76
CA ARG A 165 -3.64 16.86 -18.45
C ARG A 165 -4.56 16.24 -17.42
N VAL A 166 -4.00 15.33 -16.62
CA VAL A 166 -4.73 14.62 -15.55
C VAL A 166 -4.08 14.98 -14.22
N TYR A 167 -4.85 15.55 -13.32
CA TYR A 167 -4.36 15.92 -12.00
C TYR A 167 -4.44 14.75 -11.02
N SER A 168 -3.43 14.64 -10.14
CA SER A 168 -3.43 13.66 -9.05
C SER A 168 -2.66 14.19 -7.85
N TYR A 169 -2.56 13.39 -6.79
CA TYR A 169 -1.66 13.62 -5.66
C TYR A 169 -0.95 12.31 -5.30
N GLY A 170 0.09 12.40 -4.44
CA GLY A 170 0.81 11.21 -3.99
C GLY A 170 1.92 10.78 -4.95
N GLU A 171 2.66 11.76 -5.49
CA GLU A 171 3.89 11.54 -6.28
C GLU A 171 4.86 10.62 -5.53
N GLY A 172 5.40 9.60 -6.19
CA GLY A 172 6.26 8.57 -5.58
C GLY A 172 5.51 7.52 -4.75
N GLY A 173 4.17 7.59 -4.70
CA GLY A 173 3.33 6.63 -3.99
C GLY A 173 2.59 5.66 -4.90
N THR A 174 1.89 4.71 -4.30
CA THR A 174 1.10 3.70 -5.01
C THR A 174 0.17 4.27 -6.09
N PRO A 175 -0.52 5.43 -5.91
CA PRO A 175 -1.38 6.00 -6.95
C PRO A 175 -0.67 6.21 -8.28
N GLU A 176 0.52 6.80 -8.27
CA GLU A 176 1.33 7.04 -9.48
C GLU A 176 1.67 5.74 -10.18
N TYR A 177 2.30 4.82 -9.45
CA TYR A 177 2.82 3.59 -10.03
C TYR A 177 1.72 2.62 -10.47
N THR A 178 0.57 2.60 -9.77
CA THR A 178 -0.60 1.83 -10.20
C THR A 178 -1.11 2.32 -11.56
N VAL A 179 -1.21 3.63 -11.73
CA VAL A 179 -1.66 4.23 -13.00
C VAL A 179 -0.64 3.97 -14.10
N ASP A 180 0.66 4.16 -13.84
CA ASP A 180 1.72 3.91 -14.83
C ASP A 180 1.72 2.45 -15.30
N ALA A 181 1.69 1.48 -14.40
CA ALA A 181 1.64 0.05 -14.74
C ALA A 181 0.39 -0.30 -15.56
N LEU A 182 -0.77 0.23 -15.16
CA LEU A 182 -2.03 0.03 -15.87
C LEU A 182 -1.99 0.59 -17.30
N LEU A 183 -1.43 1.78 -17.48
CA LEU A 183 -1.29 2.42 -18.79
C LEU A 183 -0.34 1.63 -19.70
N ARG A 184 0.79 1.19 -19.19
CA ARG A 184 1.75 0.35 -19.94
C ARG A 184 1.11 -0.96 -20.38
N LYS A 185 0.40 -1.65 -19.49
CA LYS A 185 -0.31 -2.88 -19.81
C LYS A 185 -1.36 -2.70 -20.93
N ASN A 186 -2.00 -1.52 -20.98
CA ASN A 186 -3.00 -1.19 -22.00
C ASN A 186 -2.40 -0.54 -23.27
N GLY A 187 -1.07 -0.40 -23.38
CA GLY A 187 -0.43 0.27 -24.52
C GLY A 187 -0.68 1.78 -24.58
N LEU A 188 -1.02 2.39 -23.44
CA LEU A 188 -1.32 3.82 -23.29
C LEU A 188 -0.20 4.57 -22.54
N ALA A 189 0.99 3.99 -22.41
CA ALA A 189 2.12 4.66 -21.82
C ALA A 189 2.36 6.02 -22.48
N ASP A 190 2.62 7.04 -21.68
CA ASP A 190 2.86 8.43 -22.13
C ASP A 190 1.71 9.06 -22.95
N SER A 191 0.52 8.45 -22.93
CA SER A 191 -0.62 8.95 -23.70
C SER A 191 -1.21 10.25 -23.16
N PHE A 192 -0.98 10.56 -21.88
CA PHE A 192 -1.39 11.81 -21.23
C PHE A 192 -0.35 12.29 -20.20
N THR A 193 -0.51 13.52 -19.73
CA THR A 193 0.38 14.10 -18.71
C THR A 193 -0.27 13.97 -17.33
N LEU A 194 0.40 13.24 -16.42
CA LEU A 194 0.01 13.19 -15.02
C LEU A 194 0.71 14.31 -14.24
N GLU A 195 -0.08 15.23 -13.67
CA GLU A 195 0.43 16.39 -12.91
C GLU A 195 0.05 16.26 -11.44
N PHE A 196 1.07 16.14 -10.57
CA PHE A 196 0.85 15.96 -9.13
C PHE A 196 0.72 17.28 -8.40
N LYS A 197 -0.21 17.31 -7.43
CA LYS A 197 -0.38 18.40 -6.47
C LYS A 197 0.05 17.93 -5.08
N SER A 198 0.33 18.88 -4.20
CA SER A 198 0.80 18.59 -2.85
C SER A 198 -0.29 17.95 -1.99
N THR A 199 -1.56 18.27 -2.27
CA THR A 199 -2.71 17.75 -1.53
C THR A 199 -3.88 17.42 -2.47
N PRO A 200 -4.74 16.46 -2.10
CA PRO A 200 -5.97 16.20 -2.86
C PRO A 200 -6.93 17.41 -2.90
N PHE A 201 -6.89 18.30 -1.90
CA PHE A 201 -7.70 19.53 -1.89
C PHE A 201 -7.29 20.51 -2.98
N GLU A 202 -6.01 20.59 -3.32
CA GLU A 202 -5.55 21.41 -4.46
C GLU A 202 -6.13 20.89 -5.77
N VAL A 203 -6.20 19.55 -5.94
CA VAL A 203 -6.85 18.94 -7.10
C VAL A 203 -8.34 19.28 -7.17
N LEU A 204 -9.07 19.16 -6.06
CA LEU A 204 -10.48 19.53 -6.01
C LEU A 204 -10.70 21.01 -6.35
N ASN A 205 -9.84 21.91 -5.86
CA ASN A 205 -9.90 23.34 -6.20
C ASN A 205 -9.67 23.61 -7.70
N LEU A 206 -8.83 22.83 -8.37
CA LEU A 206 -8.64 22.91 -9.82
C LEU A 206 -9.89 22.44 -10.56
N MET A 207 -10.47 21.31 -10.14
CA MET A 207 -11.69 20.79 -10.74
C MET A 207 -12.89 21.76 -10.64
N GLN A 208 -12.94 22.60 -9.61
CA GLN A 208 -13.97 23.65 -9.48
C GLN A 208 -13.76 24.82 -10.44
N LYS A 209 -12.52 25.05 -10.90
CA LYS A 209 -12.14 26.26 -11.65
C LYS A 209 -11.93 26.01 -13.13
N GLU A 210 -11.49 24.80 -13.49
CA GLU A 210 -11.12 24.46 -14.85
C GLU A 210 -12.25 23.70 -15.56
N GLU A 211 -12.62 24.18 -16.74
CA GLU A 211 -13.51 23.43 -17.62
C GLU A 211 -12.81 22.17 -18.16
N LYS A 212 -13.56 21.07 -18.30
CA LYS A 212 -13.06 19.80 -18.83
C LYS A 212 -11.86 19.23 -18.06
N CYS A 213 -11.81 19.51 -16.76
CA CYS A 213 -10.78 19.00 -15.86
C CYS A 213 -10.90 17.49 -15.70
N VAL A 214 -9.76 16.80 -15.60
CA VAL A 214 -9.68 15.38 -15.31
C VAL A 214 -8.74 15.17 -14.12
N ALA A 215 -9.14 14.32 -13.19
CA ALA A 215 -8.34 13.99 -12.02
C ALA A 215 -8.40 12.48 -11.70
N ILE A 216 -7.36 11.97 -11.04
CA ILE A 216 -7.33 10.65 -10.44
C ILE A 216 -7.11 10.83 -8.94
N LEU A 217 -8.11 10.50 -8.15
CA LEU A 217 -8.06 10.60 -6.70
C LEU A 217 -8.61 9.33 -6.04
N PRO A 218 -8.18 9.03 -4.80
CA PRO A 218 -8.79 7.96 -4.02
C PRO A 218 -10.09 8.39 -3.35
N GLN A 219 -10.89 7.41 -2.93
CA GLN A 219 -11.83 7.65 -1.84
C GLN A 219 -11.05 8.05 -0.57
N PRO A 220 -11.62 8.89 0.29
CA PRO A 220 -12.95 9.51 0.25
C PRO A 220 -13.00 10.86 -0.51
N PHE A 221 -11.93 11.26 -1.19
CA PHE A 221 -11.91 12.54 -1.92
C PHE A 221 -12.83 12.55 -3.13
N VAL A 222 -13.09 11.38 -3.74
CA VAL A 222 -14.12 11.23 -4.78
C VAL A 222 -15.50 11.58 -4.22
N SER A 223 -15.85 11.05 -3.05
CA SER A 223 -17.13 11.39 -2.38
C SER A 223 -17.19 12.84 -1.93
N LEU A 224 -16.08 13.41 -1.46
CA LEU A 224 -16.00 14.83 -1.12
C LEU A 224 -16.22 15.72 -2.35
N SER A 225 -15.69 15.32 -3.51
CA SER A 225 -15.84 16.10 -4.75
C SER A 225 -17.30 16.24 -5.19
N LYS A 226 -18.18 15.28 -4.87
CA LYS A 226 -19.61 15.38 -5.16
C LYS A 226 -20.28 16.56 -4.46
N LEU A 227 -19.71 17.06 -3.36
CA LEU A 227 -20.20 18.24 -2.64
C LEU A 227 -19.62 19.55 -3.16
N MET A 228 -18.54 19.50 -3.96
CA MET A 228 -17.75 20.68 -4.31
C MET A 228 -17.73 20.97 -5.80
N VAL A 229 -17.92 19.98 -6.66
CA VAL A 229 -17.73 20.07 -8.11
C VAL A 229 -19.02 19.74 -8.84
N ASP A 230 -19.50 20.65 -9.71
CA ASP A 230 -20.69 20.47 -10.53
C ASP A 230 -20.46 21.08 -11.92
N PRO A 231 -20.62 20.31 -13.03
CA PRO A 231 -20.92 18.89 -13.08
C PRO A 231 -19.73 18.02 -12.68
N LEU A 232 -20.00 16.84 -12.08
CA LEU A 232 -19.01 15.83 -11.77
C LEU A 232 -19.42 14.48 -12.35
N TYR A 233 -18.48 13.83 -13.02
CA TYR A 233 -18.58 12.46 -13.51
C TYR A 233 -17.46 11.61 -12.91
N VAL A 234 -17.75 10.35 -12.59
CA VAL A 234 -16.77 9.37 -12.07
C VAL A 234 -16.84 8.12 -12.96
N PRO A 235 -16.34 8.20 -14.19
CA PRO A 235 -16.59 7.18 -15.21
C PRO A 235 -15.74 5.90 -15.04
N ILE A 236 -14.59 5.95 -14.35
CA ILE A 236 -13.61 4.85 -14.38
C ILE A 236 -13.15 4.52 -12.95
N SER A 237 -13.28 3.25 -12.57
CA SER A 237 -12.60 2.68 -11.41
C SER A 237 -11.25 2.12 -11.86
N ILE A 238 -10.15 2.65 -11.34
CA ILE A 238 -8.79 2.16 -11.62
C ILE A 238 -8.65 0.69 -11.18
N THR A 239 -9.30 0.32 -10.07
CA THR A 239 -9.31 -1.07 -9.59
C THR A 239 -9.99 -2.01 -10.59
N ALA A 240 -11.14 -1.63 -11.14
CA ALA A 240 -11.83 -2.43 -12.14
C ALA A 240 -11.00 -2.57 -13.43
N GLU A 241 -10.36 -1.50 -13.88
CA GLU A 241 -9.47 -1.53 -15.04
C GLU A 241 -8.21 -2.37 -14.76
N TRP A 242 -7.65 -2.33 -13.54
CA TRP A 242 -6.55 -3.20 -13.13
C TRP A 242 -6.94 -4.67 -13.21
N ASN A 243 -8.05 -5.06 -12.58
CA ASN A 243 -8.52 -6.44 -12.56
C ASN A 243 -8.78 -6.99 -13.97
N LYS A 244 -9.22 -6.13 -14.89
CA LYS A 244 -9.42 -6.47 -16.30
C LYS A 244 -8.08 -6.62 -17.03
N ALA A 245 -7.17 -5.68 -16.86
CA ALA A 245 -5.89 -5.65 -17.56
C ALA A 245 -4.94 -6.78 -17.13
N PHE A 246 -4.97 -7.16 -15.84
CA PHE A 246 -4.12 -8.18 -15.25
C PHE A 246 -4.86 -9.47 -14.90
N ALA A 247 -5.97 -9.76 -15.60
CA ALA A 247 -6.74 -11.00 -15.42
C ALA A 247 -5.93 -12.26 -15.73
N ASP A 248 -4.94 -12.14 -16.64
CA ASP A 248 -4.03 -13.21 -17.03
C ASP A 248 -3.04 -13.62 -15.93
N THR A 249 -2.60 -12.67 -15.09
CA THR A 249 -1.69 -12.93 -13.96
C THR A 249 -2.43 -13.11 -12.63
N GLY A 250 -3.69 -12.70 -12.55
CA GLY A 250 -4.47 -12.69 -11.31
C GLY A 250 -4.00 -11.64 -10.31
N SER A 251 -3.18 -10.67 -10.74
CA SER A 251 -2.73 -9.56 -9.90
C SER A 251 -3.91 -8.70 -9.43
N GLN A 252 -3.90 -8.31 -8.16
CA GLN A 252 -4.88 -7.42 -7.54
C GLN A 252 -4.26 -6.06 -7.26
N ALA A 253 -5.02 -4.98 -7.44
CA ALA A 253 -4.56 -3.65 -7.06
C ALA A 253 -4.48 -3.55 -5.54
N VAL A 254 -3.26 -3.48 -4.99
CA VAL A 254 -3.02 -3.31 -3.54
C VAL A 254 -2.64 -1.86 -3.27
N THR A 255 -3.51 -1.12 -2.54
CA THR A 255 -3.28 0.31 -2.30
C THR A 255 -2.43 0.57 -1.07
N THR A 256 -2.74 -0.10 0.06
CA THR A 256 -2.04 0.12 1.32
C THR A 256 -1.73 -1.17 2.04
N THR A 257 -0.62 -1.17 2.77
CA THR A 257 -0.15 -2.26 3.60
C THR A 257 0.20 -1.77 4.99
N THR A 258 0.17 -2.68 5.97
CA THR A 258 0.76 -2.45 7.29
C THR A 258 2.12 -3.12 7.35
N ILE A 259 3.11 -2.38 7.78
CA ILE A 259 4.47 -2.88 8.01
C ILE A 259 4.85 -2.74 9.47
N VAL A 260 5.76 -3.59 9.92
CA VAL A 260 6.26 -3.64 11.29
C VAL A 260 7.77 -3.57 11.30
N ASN A 261 8.34 -2.94 12.32
CA ASN A 261 9.75 -3.03 12.64
C ASN A 261 10.11 -4.49 12.96
N LYS A 262 11.11 -5.04 12.29
CA LYS A 262 11.50 -6.45 12.45
C LYS A 262 11.97 -6.77 13.88
N SER A 263 12.73 -5.87 14.50
CA SER A 263 13.15 -6.05 15.89
C SER A 263 11.95 -6.08 16.84
N PHE A 264 10.97 -5.20 16.65
CA PHE A 264 9.73 -5.22 17.45
C PHE A 264 8.95 -6.53 17.27
N LEU A 265 8.83 -7.00 16.01
CA LEU A 265 8.17 -8.27 15.73
C LEU A 265 8.86 -9.45 16.42
N GLU A 266 10.20 -9.51 16.39
CA GLU A 266 10.98 -10.59 17.02
C GLU A 266 10.87 -10.59 18.55
N GLU A 267 10.74 -9.40 19.15
CA GLU A 267 10.64 -9.22 20.61
C GLU A 267 9.20 -9.34 21.12
N HIS A 268 8.20 -9.01 20.29
CA HIS A 268 6.79 -8.87 20.70
C HIS A 268 5.81 -9.46 19.69
N GLU A 269 6.08 -10.65 19.13
CA GLU A 269 5.22 -11.26 18.11
C GLU A 269 3.78 -11.44 18.60
N GLN A 270 3.55 -11.66 19.89
CA GLN A 270 2.20 -11.77 20.46
C GLN A 270 1.40 -10.46 20.31
N ALA A 271 2.05 -9.31 20.50
CA ALA A 271 1.42 -8.00 20.28
C ALA A 271 1.08 -7.77 18.81
N VAL A 272 1.96 -8.19 17.88
CA VAL A 272 1.69 -8.11 16.44
C VAL A 272 0.52 -9.03 16.04
N VAL A 273 0.45 -10.23 16.60
CA VAL A 273 -0.68 -11.15 16.37
C VAL A 273 -1.98 -10.58 16.93
N GLU A 274 -1.96 -9.94 18.13
CA GLU A 274 -3.12 -9.23 18.65
C GLU A 274 -3.55 -8.10 17.71
N TYR A 275 -2.59 -7.27 17.24
CA TYR A 275 -2.87 -6.23 16.25
C TYR A 275 -3.64 -6.79 15.05
N LEU A 276 -3.15 -7.86 14.44
CA LEU A 276 -3.76 -8.47 13.26
C LEU A 276 -5.17 -9.02 13.53
N ARG A 277 -5.37 -9.67 14.68
CA ARG A 277 -6.69 -10.17 15.10
C ARG A 277 -7.68 -9.02 15.32
N MET A 278 -7.26 -7.97 16.01
CA MET A 278 -8.10 -6.81 16.29
C MET A 278 -8.40 -6.01 15.02
N ALA A 279 -7.42 -5.85 14.12
CA ALA A 279 -7.60 -5.22 12.83
C ALA A 279 -8.60 -6.00 11.96
N GLY A 280 -8.46 -7.32 11.85
CA GLY A 280 -9.39 -8.18 11.10
C GLY A 280 -10.82 -8.07 11.63
N LYS A 281 -11.01 -8.19 12.96
CA LYS A 281 -12.32 -8.03 13.61
C LYS A 281 -12.92 -6.62 13.37
N SER A 282 -12.08 -5.58 13.44
CA SER A 282 -12.51 -4.21 13.21
C SER A 282 -12.96 -3.99 11.76
N VAL A 283 -12.20 -4.47 10.78
CA VAL A 283 -12.57 -4.39 9.36
C VAL A 283 -13.87 -5.14 9.09
N ALA A 284 -14.02 -6.36 9.58
CA ALA A 284 -15.26 -7.16 9.44
C ALA A 284 -16.46 -6.41 10.03
N TRP A 285 -16.32 -5.89 11.25
CA TRP A 285 -17.38 -5.10 11.89
C TRP A 285 -17.72 -3.83 11.07
N THR A 286 -16.71 -3.14 10.55
CA THR A 286 -16.87 -1.93 9.74
C THR A 286 -17.69 -2.23 8.48
N ILE A 287 -17.37 -3.31 7.77
CA ILE A 287 -18.08 -3.76 6.57
C ILE A 287 -19.55 -4.10 6.89
N ASP A 288 -19.81 -4.74 8.03
CA ASP A 288 -21.17 -5.11 8.45
C ASP A 288 -22.00 -3.94 9.00
N ASN A 289 -21.34 -2.85 9.44
CA ASN A 289 -21.96 -1.74 10.12
C ASN A 289 -21.51 -0.38 9.54
N MET A 290 -21.47 -0.24 8.21
CA MET A 290 -20.89 0.95 7.54
C MET A 290 -21.45 2.27 8.03
N ASP A 291 -22.78 2.37 8.25
CA ASP A 291 -23.39 3.60 8.76
C ASP A 291 -22.89 3.99 10.16
N LYS A 292 -22.76 2.97 11.04
CA LYS A 292 -22.23 3.20 12.39
C LYS A 292 -20.73 3.51 12.36
N ALA A 293 -19.99 2.84 11.49
CA ALA A 293 -18.57 3.09 11.31
C ALA A 293 -18.33 4.49 10.73
N ALA A 294 -19.11 4.92 9.75
CA ALA A 294 -19.04 6.27 9.18
C ALA A 294 -19.27 7.36 10.24
N ALA A 295 -20.19 7.14 11.18
CA ALA A 295 -20.44 8.08 12.29
C ALA A 295 -19.26 8.23 13.26
N LEU A 296 -18.30 7.31 13.25
CA LEU A 296 -17.13 7.35 14.11
C LEU A 296 -15.91 8.04 13.48
N GLN A 297 -15.91 8.25 12.16
CA GLN A 297 -14.70 8.69 11.46
C GLN A 297 -14.21 10.06 11.92
N GLU A 298 -15.12 11.01 12.13
CA GLU A 298 -14.79 12.35 12.61
C GLU A 298 -14.33 12.32 14.09
N GLU A 299 -15.00 11.54 14.95
CA GLU A 299 -14.63 11.38 16.36
C GLU A 299 -13.24 10.79 16.52
N LEU A 300 -12.88 9.82 15.66
CA LEU A 300 -11.58 9.15 15.67
C LEU A 300 -10.51 9.88 14.88
N GLY A 301 -10.87 10.95 14.16
CA GLY A 301 -9.94 11.72 13.32
C GLY A 301 -9.50 11.01 12.05
N THR A 302 -10.09 9.87 11.71
CA THR A 302 -9.72 9.08 10.53
C THR A 302 -10.23 9.70 9.23
N PHE A 303 -11.31 10.50 9.32
CA PHE A 303 -11.74 11.42 8.28
C PHE A 303 -12.61 12.55 8.87
N MET A 304 -12.58 13.72 8.23
CA MET A 304 -13.11 14.95 8.81
C MET A 304 -14.61 15.18 8.58
N ASN A 305 -15.33 14.28 7.90
CA ASN A 305 -16.74 14.43 7.58
C ASN A 305 -17.46 13.09 7.51
N ASN A 306 -18.32 12.82 8.48
CA ASN A 306 -19.04 11.56 8.59
C ASN A 306 -19.98 11.26 7.41
N SER A 307 -20.60 12.28 6.81
CA SER A 307 -21.49 12.07 5.66
C SER A 307 -20.70 11.68 4.40
N VAL A 308 -19.53 12.28 4.20
CA VAL A 308 -18.61 11.91 3.12
C VAL A 308 -18.06 10.49 3.37
N ALA A 309 -17.73 10.16 4.61
CA ALA A 309 -17.31 8.82 4.98
C ALA A 309 -18.37 7.77 4.65
N ALA A 310 -19.65 8.05 4.94
CA ALA A 310 -20.77 7.16 4.63
C ALA A 310 -20.92 6.88 3.12
N ASP A 311 -20.76 7.90 2.28
CA ASP A 311 -20.77 7.74 0.81
C ASP A 311 -19.52 7.01 0.29
N ALA A 312 -18.37 7.23 0.93
CA ALA A 312 -17.09 6.68 0.49
C ALA A 312 -16.90 5.20 0.87
N MET A 313 -17.25 4.81 2.10
CA MET A 313 -16.91 3.50 2.66
C MET A 313 -17.37 2.31 1.82
N PRO A 314 -18.57 2.30 1.19
CA PRO A 314 -18.98 1.23 0.29
C PRO A 314 -18.12 1.09 -0.99
N GLN A 315 -17.34 2.11 -1.32
CA GLN A 315 -16.49 2.19 -2.51
C GLN A 315 -14.99 2.01 -2.17
N ILE A 316 -14.68 1.71 -0.92
CA ILE A 316 -13.34 1.38 -0.44
C ILE A 316 -13.26 -0.13 -0.31
N ALA A 317 -12.36 -0.77 -1.01
CA ALA A 317 -12.11 -2.21 -0.86
C ALA A 317 -11.28 -2.49 0.41
N MET A 318 -11.91 -2.23 1.58
CA MET A 318 -11.30 -2.48 2.89
C MET A 318 -11.10 -3.98 3.11
N THR A 319 -9.93 -4.36 3.62
CA THR A 319 -9.59 -5.74 3.92
C THR A 319 -8.56 -5.81 5.05
N CYS A 320 -8.28 -7.01 5.53
CA CYS A 320 -7.16 -7.33 6.39
C CYS A 320 -6.59 -8.69 5.94
N LEU A 321 -5.95 -8.71 4.76
CA LEU A 321 -5.28 -9.93 4.30
C LEU A 321 -3.99 -10.11 5.09
N THR A 322 -3.75 -11.32 5.58
CA THR A 322 -2.57 -11.69 6.38
C THR A 322 -1.95 -12.98 5.85
N GLY A 323 -0.74 -13.29 6.27
CA GLY A 323 -0.09 -14.56 5.94
C GLY A 323 0.03 -14.82 4.44
N VAL A 324 -0.32 -16.03 4.01
CA VAL A 324 -0.18 -16.47 2.61
C VAL A 324 -1.04 -15.63 1.64
N GLU A 325 -2.23 -15.23 2.06
CA GLU A 325 -3.10 -14.42 1.18
C GLU A 325 -2.55 -13.01 0.97
N MET A 326 -2.08 -12.37 2.04
CA MET A 326 -1.36 -11.10 1.95
C MET A 326 -0.18 -11.22 0.99
N ARG A 327 0.67 -12.25 1.17
CA ARG A 327 1.83 -12.49 0.31
C ARG A 327 1.41 -12.63 -1.15
N THR A 328 0.40 -13.47 -1.44
CA THR A 328 -0.05 -13.72 -2.80
C THR A 328 -0.57 -12.45 -3.47
N ALA A 329 -1.43 -11.68 -2.79
CA ALA A 329 -1.98 -10.44 -3.33
C ALA A 329 -0.89 -9.38 -3.57
N LEU A 330 0.00 -9.21 -2.57
CA LEU A 330 1.02 -8.16 -2.62
C LEU A 330 2.16 -8.51 -3.57
N SER A 331 2.64 -9.76 -3.62
CA SER A 331 3.71 -10.14 -4.54
C SER A 331 3.28 -9.97 -6.00
N GLY A 332 2.08 -10.43 -6.37
CA GLY A 332 1.56 -10.23 -7.73
C GLY A 332 1.42 -8.75 -8.12
N PHE A 333 1.09 -7.89 -7.15
CA PHE A 333 1.06 -6.44 -7.39
C PHE A 333 2.46 -5.84 -7.55
N ILE A 334 3.40 -6.21 -6.67
CA ILE A 334 4.81 -5.77 -6.73
C ILE A 334 5.47 -6.18 -8.04
N ASP A 335 5.20 -7.40 -8.54
CA ASP A 335 5.73 -7.90 -9.81
C ASP A 335 5.32 -6.99 -10.97
N GLU A 336 4.06 -6.57 -11.03
CA GLU A 336 3.55 -5.68 -12.08
C GLU A 336 4.12 -4.25 -11.95
N LEU A 337 4.27 -3.74 -10.72
CA LEU A 337 4.91 -2.45 -10.49
C LEU A 337 6.38 -2.49 -10.91
N TYR A 338 7.11 -3.54 -10.53
CA TYR A 338 8.52 -3.73 -10.89
C TYR A 338 8.71 -3.84 -12.40
N ALA A 339 7.85 -4.59 -13.07
CA ALA A 339 7.88 -4.75 -14.53
C ALA A 339 7.65 -3.41 -15.25
N ALA A 340 6.80 -2.55 -14.71
CA ALA A 340 6.54 -1.22 -15.27
C ALA A 340 7.66 -0.23 -14.94
N ASN A 341 8.11 -0.19 -13.69
CA ASN A 341 9.15 0.70 -13.20
C ASN A 341 9.83 0.08 -11.96
N PRO A 342 11.06 -0.46 -12.06
CA PRO A 342 11.78 -1.05 -10.93
C PRO A 342 11.96 -0.11 -9.72
N ASP A 343 12.11 1.20 -9.95
CA ASP A 343 12.30 2.16 -8.86
C ASP A 343 11.06 2.30 -7.98
N SER A 344 9.87 1.94 -8.51
CA SER A 344 8.60 1.97 -7.77
C SER A 344 8.63 1.11 -6.50
N VAL A 345 9.46 0.07 -6.49
CA VAL A 345 9.61 -0.88 -5.38
C VAL A 345 11.03 -0.94 -4.82
N GLY A 346 11.85 0.10 -5.07
CA GLY A 346 13.22 0.21 -4.56
C GLY A 346 14.26 -0.59 -5.33
N GLY A 347 14.04 -0.83 -6.63
CA GLY A 347 15.02 -1.39 -7.56
C GLY A 347 15.12 -2.92 -7.56
N ALA A 348 14.39 -3.61 -6.68
CA ALA A 348 14.37 -5.08 -6.61
C ALA A 348 13.02 -5.61 -6.09
N ILE A 349 12.64 -6.80 -6.53
CA ILE A 349 11.52 -7.54 -5.92
C ILE A 349 11.98 -8.04 -4.55
N PRO A 350 11.23 -7.76 -3.45
CA PRO A 350 11.58 -8.27 -2.13
C PRO A 350 11.58 -9.79 -2.08
N ASP A 351 12.50 -10.36 -1.33
CA ASP A 351 12.52 -11.80 -1.05
C ASP A 351 11.48 -12.22 0.00
N GLU A 352 11.41 -13.51 0.31
CA GLU A 352 10.46 -14.09 1.27
C GLU A 352 10.55 -13.48 2.68
N GLY A 353 11.71 -12.95 3.06
CA GLY A 353 11.92 -12.30 4.36
C GLY A 353 11.12 -11.00 4.54
N PHE A 354 10.59 -10.44 3.47
CA PHE A 354 9.72 -9.28 3.53
C PHE A 354 8.33 -9.60 4.09
N TYR A 355 7.82 -10.81 3.87
CA TYR A 355 6.46 -11.19 4.22
C TYR A 355 6.41 -11.89 5.56
N TYR A 356 5.70 -11.31 6.53
CA TYR A 356 5.41 -12.00 7.78
C TYR A 356 4.35 -13.07 7.58
N LEU A 357 4.72 -14.32 7.88
CA LEU A 357 3.80 -15.45 7.88
C LEU A 357 3.59 -15.88 9.33
N PRO A 358 2.44 -15.56 9.94
CA PRO A 358 2.14 -15.94 11.31
C PRO A 358 2.11 -17.47 11.45
N PRO A 359 2.43 -18.01 12.64
CA PRO A 359 2.29 -19.45 12.90
C PRO A 359 0.86 -19.93 12.64
N ILE A 360 0.73 -21.20 12.21
CA ILE A 360 -0.58 -21.82 11.94
C ILE A 360 -1.47 -21.71 13.17
N GLY A 361 -2.69 -21.18 12.97
CA GLY A 361 -3.69 -21.00 14.04
C GLY A 361 -3.43 -19.77 14.93
N ALA A 362 -2.36 -19.00 14.70
CA ALA A 362 -2.15 -17.77 15.44
C ALA A 362 -3.20 -16.71 15.13
N ILE A 363 -3.69 -16.65 13.90
CA ILE A 363 -4.78 -15.78 13.47
C ILE A 363 -5.92 -16.67 13.01
N GLU A 364 -7.12 -16.46 13.56
CA GLU A 364 -8.33 -17.20 13.14
C GLU A 364 -8.64 -16.87 11.68
N ASP A 365 -9.01 -17.91 10.92
CA ASP A 365 -9.37 -17.77 9.52
C ASP A 365 -10.75 -17.09 9.39
N ASP A 366 -10.79 -15.80 9.08
CA ASP A 366 -12.03 -15.06 8.80
C ASP A 366 -12.42 -15.17 7.32
N ALA A 367 -12.85 -16.37 6.92
CA ALA A 367 -13.32 -16.65 5.56
C ALA A 367 -14.50 -15.74 5.14
N ILE A 368 -15.29 -15.25 6.09
CA ILE A 368 -16.46 -14.39 5.83
C ILE A 368 -16.03 -12.96 5.52
N GLY A 369 -15.11 -12.40 6.29
CA GLY A 369 -14.55 -11.06 6.03
C GLY A 369 -13.83 -11.00 4.70
N LYS A 370 -13.11 -12.05 4.33
CA LYS A 370 -12.43 -12.21 3.05
C LYS A 370 -13.39 -12.25 1.85
N ALA A 371 -14.44 -13.06 1.92
CA ALA A 371 -15.44 -13.14 0.85
C ALA A 371 -16.17 -11.80 0.64
N ARG A 372 -16.38 -11.02 1.71
CA ARG A 372 -17.00 -9.69 1.65
C ARG A 372 -16.06 -8.64 1.06
N ALA A 373 -14.78 -8.63 1.44
CA ALA A 373 -13.78 -7.76 0.86
C ALA A 373 -13.64 -8.01 -0.66
N GLN A 374 -13.60 -9.27 -1.10
CA GLN A 374 -13.60 -9.62 -2.52
C GLN A 374 -14.86 -9.15 -3.24
N ALA A 375 -16.05 -9.24 -2.63
CA ALA A 375 -17.29 -8.74 -3.21
C ALA A 375 -17.31 -7.21 -3.38
N MET A 376 -16.57 -6.45 -2.57
CA MET A 376 -16.42 -4.99 -2.70
C MET A 376 -15.50 -4.60 -3.87
N VAL A 377 -14.47 -5.40 -4.16
CA VAL A 377 -13.55 -5.18 -5.30
C VAL A 377 -14.24 -5.41 -6.65
N GLN A 378 -15.29 -6.24 -6.67
CA GLN A 378 -16.03 -6.59 -7.90
C GLN A 378 -17.19 -5.63 -8.24
N ARG A 379 -17.48 -4.66 -7.39
CA ARG A 379 -18.50 -3.62 -7.60
C ARG A 379 -17.88 -2.35 -8.14
#